data_c79739878d886291b20805782bc87bc9
#
_entry.id   c79739878d886291b20805782bc87bc9
#
_cell.length_a   1.000
_cell.length_b   1.000
_cell.length_c   1.000
_cell.angle_alpha   90.00
_cell.angle_beta   90.00
_cell.angle_gamma   90.00
#
_symmetry.space_group_name_H-M   'P 1'
#
loop_
_entity.id
_entity.type
_entity.pdbx_description
1 polymer ?
#
loop_
_entity_poly.entity_id
_entity_poly.type
_entity_poly.pdbx_seq_one_letter_code
_entity_poly.pdbx_strand_id
1 'polypeptide(L)'
;MAAGESHGIRPTGGGVYGSSGRVEKGYRLMGAELESEYNPVEAGLARPKVKAADFMGKESYVAARAGDAQTKMCTLTVEDHTDSQGRKRYMLSLIHI
;
A
#
# COMPACT_ATOMS: atom_id res chain seq x y z
N MET A 1 -25.51 9.60 14.04
CA MET A 1 -24.49 9.97 15.04
C MET A 1 -24.96 9.72 16.47
N ALA A 2 -26.17 10.21 16.85
CA ALA A 2 -26.68 10.08 18.23
C ALA A 2 -26.67 8.63 18.78
N ALA A 3 -27.05 7.64 17.96
CA ALA A 3 -27.06 6.24 18.38
C ALA A 3 -25.67 5.66 18.70
N GLY A 4 -24.62 6.24 18.15
CA GLY A 4 -23.24 5.79 18.40
C GLY A 4 -22.51 6.59 19.47
N GLU A 5 -23.11 7.64 20.00
CA GLU A 5 -22.44 8.58 20.90
C GLU A 5 -21.95 7.90 22.18
N SER A 6 -22.77 7.02 22.77
CA SER A 6 -22.40 6.22 23.94
C SER A 6 -21.28 5.20 23.68
N HIS A 7 -20.99 4.90 22.42
CA HIS A 7 -19.93 3.99 21.97
C HIS A 7 -18.68 4.71 21.46
N GLY A 8 -18.61 6.04 21.63
CA GLY A 8 -17.45 6.83 21.21
C GLY A 8 -17.29 7.00 19.70
N ILE A 9 -18.40 6.98 18.95
CA ILE A 9 -18.37 7.20 17.51
C ILE A 9 -17.76 8.56 17.18
N ARG A 10 -16.90 8.59 16.18
CA ARG A 10 -16.28 9.81 15.67
C ARG A 10 -16.42 9.90 14.15
N PRO A 11 -16.74 11.05 13.58
CA PRO A 11 -16.72 11.23 12.14
C PRO A 11 -15.29 11.21 11.63
N THR A 12 -15.05 10.53 10.52
CA THR A 12 -13.77 10.52 9.82
C THR A 12 -13.99 10.89 8.35
N GLY A 13 -13.04 11.60 7.77
CA GLY A 13 -13.08 11.96 6.36
C GLY A 13 -12.67 10.78 5.46
N GLY A 14 -13.06 10.82 4.19
CA GLY A 14 -12.69 9.82 3.18
C GLY A 14 -11.18 9.68 2.97
N GLY A 15 -10.40 10.73 3.26
CA GLY A 15 -8.94 10.69 3.21
C GLY A 15 -8.30 9.72 4.20
N VAL A 16 -8.97 9.40 5.31
CA VAL A 16 -8.49 8.37 6.25
C VAL A 16 -8.49 7.01 5.58
N TYR A 17 -9.54 6.68 4.84
CA TYR A 17 -9.65 5.43 4.11
C TYR A 17 -8.67 5.34 2.94
N GLY A 18 -8.72 6.32 2.03
CA GLY A 18 -7.97 6.27 0.76
C GLY A 18 -6.52 6.74 0.83
N SER A 19 -6.15 7.52 1.83
CA SER A 19 -4.82 8.13 1.92
C SER A 19 -4.10 7.77 3.20
N SER A 20 -4.34 8.48 4.31
CA SER A 20 -3.53 8.33 5.51
C SER A 20 -3.61 6.94 6.16
N GLY A 21 -4.80 6.43 6.43
CA GLY A 21 -4.98 5.12 7.06
C GLY A 21 -4.52 3.97 6.15
N ARG A 22 -4.82 4.05 4.87
CA ARG A 22 -4.35 3.08 3.87
C ARG A 22 -2.81 3.02 3.83
N VAL A 23 -2.15 4.16 3.76
CA VAL A 23 -0.68 4.25 3.69
C VAL A 23 -0.03 3.73 4.98
N GLU A 24 -0.58 4.07 6.15
CA GLU A 24 -0.09 3.55 7.44
C GLU A 24 -0.16 2.02 7.53
N LYS A 25 -1.20 1.42 6.97
CA LYS A 25 -1.35 -0.04 6.89
C LYS A 25 -0.52 -0.68 5.78
N GLY A 26 0.05 0.11 4.90
CA GLY A 26 0.78 -0.40 3.74
C GLY A 26 -0.12 -1.06 2.70
N TYR A 27 -1.40 -0.74 2.67
CA TYR A 27 -2.33 -1.26 1.66
C TYR A 27 -2.10 -0.58 0.31
N ARG A 28 -2.14 -1.38 -0.74
CA ARG A 28 -1.87 -0.96 -2.11
C ARG A 28 -3.12 -0.40 -2.76
N LEU A 29 -2.96 0.70 -3.48
CA LEU A 29 -4.04 1.34 -4.23
C LEU A 29 -3.99 0.88 -5.69
N MET A 30 -5.15 0.52 -6.24
CA MET A 30 -5.29 0.24 -7.67
C MET A 30 -5.01 1.51 -8.48
N GLY A 31 -4.18 1.39 -9.52
CA GLY A 31 -3.74 2.52 -10.33
C GLY A 31 -2.55 3.31 -9.78
N ALA A 32 -1.99 2.86 -8.64
CA ALA A 32 -0.77 3.41 -8.07
C ALA A 32 0.25 2.30 -7.82
N GLU A 33 0.15 1.60 -6.69
CA GLU A 33 1.02 0.46 -6.39
C GLU A 33 0.59 -0.84 -7.09
N LEU A 34 -0.67 -0.93 -7.49
CA LEU A 34 -1.24 -2.06 -8.24
C LEU A 34 -1.63 -1.61 -9.64
N GLU A 35 -0.73 -1.78 -10.57
CA GLU A 35 -0.95 -1.56 -11.98
C GLU A 35 -0.08 -2.50 -12.82
N SER A 36 -0.25 -2.46 -14.14
CA SER A 36 0.42 -3.40 -15.05
C SER A 36 1.94 -3.26 -15.09
N GLU A 37 2.48 -2.17 -14.60
CA GLU A 37 3.92 -1.90 -14.55
C GLU A 37 4.63 -2.75 -13.49
N TYR A 38 3.94 -3.11 -12.41
CA TYR A 38 4.54 -3.84 -11.29
C TYR A 38 3.95 -5.23 -11.13
N ASN A 39 4.80 -6.23 -10.95
CA ASN A 39 4.36 -7.58 -10.65
C ASN A 39 4.07 -7.75 -9.14
N PRO A 40 3.40 -8.84 -8.71
CA PRO A 40 3.07 -9.05 -7.30
C PRO A 40 4.28 -9.12 -6.35
N VAL A 41 5.44 -9.52 -6.85
CA VAL A 41 6.68 -9.57 -6.04
C VAL A 41 7.18 -8.15 -5.77
N GLU A 42 7.22 -7.30 -6.78
CA GLU A 42 7.60 -5.89 -6.66
C GLU A 42 6.62 -5.10 -5.80
N ALA A 43 5.33 -5.42 -5.90
CA ALA A 43 4.29 -4.83 -5.06
C ALA A 43 4.31 -5.32 -3.59
N GLY A 44 5.20 -6.26 -3.25
CA GLY A 44 5.29 -6.81 -1.90
C GLY A 44 4.11 -7.69 -1.50
N LEU A 45 3.42 -8.29 -2.47
CA LEU A 45 2.25 -9.14 -2.26
C LEU A 45 2.54 -10.64 -2.48
N ALA A 46 3.79 -11.01 -2.67
CA ALA A 46 4.20 -12.40 -2.82
C ALA A 46 3.94 -13.18 -1.53
N ARG A 47 3.13 -14.22 -1.63
CA ARG A 47 2.88 -15.11 -0.50
C ARG A 47 4.11 -15.99 -0.22
N PRO A 48 4.29 -16.46 1.03
CA PRO A 48 5.42 -17.33 1.38
C PRO A 48 5.47 -18.62 0.54
N LYS A 49 4.32 -19.17 0.18
CA LYS A 49 4.22 -20.39 -0.64
C LYS A 49 3.36 -20.14 -1.88
N VAL A 50 3.80 -20.69 -3.00
CA VAL A 50 2.99 -20.78 -4.21
C VAL A 50 2.03 -21.96 -4.06
N LYS A 51 0.73 -21.74 -4.33
CA LYS A 51 -0.23 -22.84 -4.30
C LYS A 51 0.07 -23.88 -5.40
N ALA A 52 -0.20 -25.15 -5.09
CA ALA A 52 0.03 -26.25 -6.02
C ALA A 52 -0.93 -26.20 -7.24
N ALA A 53 -2.16 -25.73 -7.05
CA ALA A 53 -3.14 -25.60 -8.11
C ALA A 53 -2.63 -24.71 -9.25
N ASP A 54 -3.04 -25.04 -10.46
CA ASP A 54 -2.73 -24.23 -11.62
C ASP A 54 -3.59 -22.94 -11.64
N PHE A 55 -3.04 -21.86 -12.18
CA PHE A 55 -3.72 -20.59 -12.35
C PHE A 55 -3.07 -19.76 -13.46
N MET A 56 -3.83 -18.85 -14.03
CA MET A 56 -3.32 -17.97 -15.08
C MET A 56 -2.13 -17.14 -14.58
N GLY A 57 -1.04 -17.12 -15.32
CA GLY A 57 0.17 -16.38 -14.97
C GLY A 57 1.08 -17.05 -13.94
N LYS A 58 0.81 -18.31 -13.56
CA LYS A 58 1.63 -19.05 -12.58
C LYS A 58 3.10 -19.14 -12.99
N GLU A 59 3.38 -19.45 -14.21
CA GLU A 59 4.75 -19.55 -14.76
C GLU A 59 5.52 -18.22 -14.58
N SER A 60 4.92 -17.12 -15.01
CA SER A 60 5.50 -15.78 -14.88
C SER A 60 5.70 -15.38 -13.42
N TYR A 61 4.74 -15.72 -12.54
CA TYR A 61 4.83 -15.45 -11.13
C TYR A 61 5.94 -16.23 -10.43
N VAL A 62 6.10 -17.51 -10.76
CA VAL A 62 7.19 -18.36 -10.22
C VAL A 62 8.54 -17.84 -10.69
N ALA A 63 8.66 -17.46 -11.97
CA ALA A 63 9.88 -16.88 -12.52
C ALA A 63 10.24 -15.55 -11.83
N ALA A 64 9.25 -14.68 -11.59
CA ALA A 64 9.47 -13.41 -10.88
C ALA A 64 9.93 -13.63 -9.42
N ARG A 65 9.42 -14.66 -8.75
CA ARG A 65 9.84 -15.01 -7.39
C ARG A 65 11.27 -15.55 -7.32
N ALA A 66 11.69 -16.30 -8.33
CA ALA A 66 13.03 -16.88 -8.39
C ALA A 66 14.10 -15.85 -8.77
N GLY A 67 13.72 -14.77 -9.47
CA GLY A 67 14.61 -13.66 -9.83
C GLY A 67 14.74 -12.62 -8.75
N ASP A 68 15.74 -11.76 -8.88
CA ASP A 68 15.86 -10.55 -8.03
C ASP A 68 14.92 -9.46 -8.55
N ALA A 69 14.03 -8.99 -7.69
CA ALA A 69 13.15 -7.88 -8.03
C ALA A 69 13.97 -6.62 -8.30
N GLN A 70 13.77 -6.00 -9.45
CA GLN A 70 14.43 -4.74 -9.83
C GLN A 70 14.00 -3.58 -8.94
N THR A 71 12.73 -3.62 -8.51
CA THR A 71 12.12 -2.59 -7.69
C THR A 71 11.44 -3.21 -6.48
N LYS A 72 11.26 -2.44 -5.45
CA LYS A 72 10.53 -2.84 -4.23
C LYS A 72 9.58 -1.74 -3.81
N MET A 73 8.44 -2.14 -3.27
CA MET A 73 7.58 -1.18 -2.62
C MET A 73 8.08 -0.91 -1.20
N CYS A 74 8.26 0.36 -0.88
CA CYS A 74 8.74 0.82 0.42
C CYS A 74 7.77 1.83 1.04
N THR A 75 7.64 1.78 2.36
CA THR A 75 6.96 2.83 3.12
C THR A 75 8.02 3.81 3.62
N LEU A 76 7.86 5.07 3.28
CA LEU A 76 8.75 6.13 3.71
C LEU A 76 8.09 6.98 4.78
N THR A 77 8.86 7.31 5.81
CA THR A 77 8.47 8.30 6.83
C THR A 77 9.19 9.61 6.54
N VAL A 78 8.45 10.69 6.50
CA VAL A 78 9.00 12.03 6.32
C VAL A 78 9.19 12.68 7.69
N GLU A 79 10.42 13.00 8.06
CA GLU A 79 10.73 13.61 9.35
C GLU A 79 10.15 15.02 9.47
N ASP A 80 10.43 15.88 8.50
CA ASP A 80 9.80 17.20 8.40
C ASP A 80 8.71 17.19 7.34
N HIS A 81 7.47 16.99 7.78
CA HIS A 81 6.29 16.91 6.93
C HIS A 81 5.58 18.27 6.76
N THR A 82 6.26 19.36 7.08
CA THR A 82 5.76 20.72 6.92
C THR A 82 6.09 21.23 5.52
N ASP A 83 5.10 21.72 4.78
CA ASP A 83 5.33 22.30 3.47
C ASP A 83 5.93 23.73 3.56
N SER A 84 6.30 24.30 2.43
CA SER A 84 6.87 25.65 2.35
C SER A 84 5.96 26.76 2.88
N GLN A 85 4.67 26.46 3.11
CA GLN A 85 3.69 27.38 3.67
C GLN A 85 3.37 27.11 5.15
N GLY A 86 4.15 26.23 5.81
CA GLY A 86 3.97 25.88 7.21
C GLY A 86 2.83 24.89 7.50
N ARG A 87 2.25 24.27 6.47
CA ARG A 87 1.17 23.29 6.64
C ARG A 87 1.73 21.89 6.78
N LYS A 88 1.20 21.14 7.75
CA LYS A 88 1.57 19.74 7.92
C LYS A 88 0.96 18.86 6.83
N ARG A 89 1.74 17.96 6.31
CA ARG A 89 1.36 16.99 5.27
C ARG A 89 1.45 15.56 5.81
N TYR A 90 1.23 14.57 4.96
CA TYR A 90 1.36 13.17 5.36
C TYR A 90 2.82 12.84 5.66
N MET A 91 3.05 12.14 6.78
CA MET A 91 4.38 11.69 7.20
C MET A 91 4.82 10.39 6.52
N LEU A 92 3.88 9.67 5.91
CA LEU A 92 4.13 8.38 5.28
C LEU A 92 3.84 8.44 3.78
N SER A 93 4.65 7.75 3.01
CA SER A 93 4.44 7.56 1.58
C SER A 93 4.77 6.12 1.20
N LEU A 94 4.00 5.57 0.27
CA LEU A 94 4.29 4.30 -0.38
C LEU A 94 4.83 4.59 -1.77
N ILE A 95 6.00 4.07 -2.07
CA ILE A 95 6.63 4.21 -3.38
C ILE A 95 7.34 2.91 -3.77
N HIS A 96 7.53 2.71 -5.06
CA HIS A 96 8.41 1.66 -5.60
C HIS A 96 9.83 2.21 -5.78
N ILE A 97 10.78 1.49 -5.24
CA ILE A 97 12.21 1.80 -5.35
C ILE A 97 12.94 0.63 -6.00
#